data_96e6382efbd16a661b803df9e946c3af
#
_entry.id   96e6382efbd16a661b803df9e946c3af
#
_cell.length_a   1.000
_cell.length_b   1.000
_cell.length_c   1.000
_cell.angle_alpha   90.00
_cell.angle_beta   90.00
_cell.angle_gamma   90.00
#
_symmetry.space_group_name_H-M   'P 1'
#
loop_
_entity.id
_entity.type
_entity.pdbx_description
1 polymer ?
#
loop_
_entity_poly.entity_id
_entity_poly.type
_entity_poly.pdbx_seq_one_letter_code
_entity_poly.pdbx_strand_id
1 'polypeptide(L)'
;MVDRQQIIHMYRTLGYSKRAIGRTLEINRKTVAKVISEYEASLSSADPEASLETLLTRKPAYDSSSRKRKVITGALQELIDSCLKDNARKRANGLRKQCMVGTDIYDLALSKGFKVSYSGVCKYIKEVKSKTLPSSKEAFIRGYHPPGESCEFDWGEVKLYIRGKQQRFYMAVFTFSHSNGRYAWLFRHQNTLAFMESHRNFFKEVGGAPSVMVYDNMRVAIKEFVGAEKKPTEALLRLSNFYQCHYRFCNARAGWEKGHVERSVEYVRRKAFSVLLRFESLEEAQDQLSTTCERINTEEGSSSTVGKKSKLEAELAALRACHNEMGCFELETYKVDKWSTICMKASHYSVPDTLVGKLVDVKIYSEKLVMLYQNQKIAVHERIYYPAGWSIKLEHYLNTLLRKPGAVHSSLALQKMPEAIQQLFNKQFVDKPKDFVLLLQYAMEQGFTDLDIVTAYQDLKFRGINQVSADQIKTMMQALK
;
A
#
# COMPACT_ATOMS: atom_id res chain seq x y z
N MET A 1 7.87 15.42 46.90
CA MET A 1 9.28 15.28 46.42
C MET A 1 10.19 15.46 47.63
N VAL A 2 11.20 14.63 47.85
CA VAL A 2 12.05 14.74 49.06
C VAL A 2 12.98 15.94 48.89
N ASP A 3 12.85 16.94 49.75
CA ASP A 3 13.74 18.10 49.72
C ASP A 3 15.06 17.74 50.45
N ARG A 4 16.12 17.53 49.66
CA ARG A 4 17.46 17.19 50.18
C ARG A 4 18.06 18.32 50.97
N GLN A 5 17.82 19.56 50.56
CA GLN A 5 18.37 20.75 51.26
C GLN A 5 17.78 20.86 52.65
N GLN A 6 16.48 20.62 52.81
CA GLN A 6 15.80 20.63 54.07
C GLN A 6 16.30 19.53 55.03
N ILE A 7 16.56 18.31 54.50
CA ILE A 7 17.13 17.23 55.32
C ILE A 7 18.53 17.59 55.81
N ILE A 8 19.37 18.15 54.94
CA ILE A 8 20.76 18.53 55.27
C ILE A 8 20.75 19.69 56.30
N HIS A 9 19.86 20.68 56.09
CA HIS A 9 19.71 21.79 57.01
C HIS A 9 19.28 21.33 58.43
N MET A 10 18.28 20.47 58.53
CA MET A 10 17.83 19.92 59.80
C MET A 10 18.89 19.09 60.51
N TYR A 11 19.70 18.34 59.73
CA TYR A 11 20.78 17.52 60.28
C TYR A 11 21.96 18.37 60.76
N ARG A 12 22.43 19.29 59.89
CA ARG A 12 23.69 20.02 60.10
C ARG A 12 23.54 21.27 60.94
N THR A 13 22.45 22.01 60.74
CA THR A 13 22.23 23.32 61.37
C THR A 13 21.37 23.21 62.64
N LEU A 14 20.34 22.36 62.59
CA LEU A 14 19.43 22.21 63.71
C LEU A 14 19.76 21.03 64.64
N GLY A 15 20.74 20.18 64.29
CA GLY A 15 21.19 19.07 65.12
C GLY A 15 20.20 17.90 65.28
N TYR A 16 19.19 17.78 64.40
CA TYR A 16 18.17 16.76 64.54
C TYR A 16 18.72 15.36 64.20
N SER A 17 18.27 14.37 64.99
CA SER A 17 18.59 12.97 64.67
C SER A 17 17.90 12.49 63.39
N LYS A 18 18.54 11.52 62.69
CA LYS A 18 17.97 10.89 61.45
C LYS A 18 16.52 10.40 61.68
N ARG A 19 16.15 10.02 62.92
CA ARG A 19 14.81 9.56 63.28
C ARG A 19 13.84 10.72 63.46
N ALA A 20 14.30 11.83 64.06
CA ALA A 20 13.54 13.05 64.21
C ALA A 20 13.18 13.68 62.85
N ILE A 21 14.17 13.83 61.99
CA ILE A 21 14.00 14.33 60.59
C ILE A 21 12.96 13.50 59.82
N GLY A 22 13.08 12.17 59.93
CA GLY A 22 12.11 11.29 59.26
C GLY A 22 10.67 11.48 59.72
N ARG A 23 10.45 11.75 61.04
CA ARG A 23 9.13 12.03 61.58
C ARG A 23 8.63 13.42 61.19
N THR A 24 9.45 14.44 61.28
CA THR A 24 9.08 15.83 60.97
C THR A 24 8.73 16.05 59.49
N LEU A 25 9.47 15.37 58.60
CA LEU A 25 9.24 15.49 57.15
C LEU A 25 8.35 14.38 56.56
N GLU A 26 7.83 13.49 57.39
CA GLU A 26 7.04 12.31 57.00
C GLU A 26 7.77 11.44 55.95
N ILE A 27 9.11 11.31 56.06
CA ILE A 27 9.95 10.60 55.12
C ILE A 27 10.54 9.35 55.78
N ASN A 28 10.69 8.29 54.95
CA ASN A 28 11.30 7.05 55.46
C ASN A 28 12.73 7.30 55.97
N ARG A 29 13.03 6.81 57.18
CA ARG A 29 14.33 6.95 57.84
C ARG A 29 15.52 6.47 56.92
N LYS A 30 15.27 5.43 56.07
CA LYS A 30 16.31 4.97 55.15
C LYS A 30 16.64 6.01 54.08
N THR A 31 15.66 6.79 53.62
CA THR A 31 15.83 7.90 52.67
C THR A 31 16.60 9.02 53.29
N VAL A 32 16.27 9.40 54.55
CA VAL A 32 17.03 10.42 55.32
C VAL A 32 18.49 9.98 55.51
N ALA A 33 18.70 8.71 55.95
CA ALA A 33 20.03 8.17 56.16
C ALA A 33 20.86 8.17 54.87
N LYS A 34 20.27 7.86 53.73
CA LYS A 34 20.94 7.88 52.42
C LYS A 34 21.37 9.30 52.04
N VAL A 35 20.49 10.31 52.20
CA VAL A 35 20.79 11.70 51.86
C VAL A 35 21.95 12.23 52.76
N ILE A 36 21.92 11.90 54.05
CA ILE A 36 22.96 12.31 54.97
C ILE A 36 24.30 11.62 54.66
N SER A 37 24.27 10.33 54.33
CA SER A 37 25.51 9.60 53.90
C SER A 37 26.11 10.16 52.62
N GLU A 38 25.23 10.52 51.62
CA GLU A 38 25.69 11.20 50.40
C GLU A 38 26.31 12.57 50.71
N TYR A 39 25.75 13.32 51.65
CA TYR A 39 26.27 14.60 52.12
C TYR A 39 27.63 14.46 52.83
N GLU A 40 27.77 13.53 53.79
CA GLU A 40 28.99 13.24 54.49
C GLU A 40 30.10 12.78 53.51
N ALA A 41 29.75 11.96 52.52
CA ALA A 41 30.69 11.53 51.45
C ALA A 41 31.13 12.69 50.56
N SER A 42 30.23 13.67 50.24
CA SER A 42 30.61 14.84 49.46
C SER A 42 31.58 15.77 50.17
N LEU A 43 31.52 15.87 51.51
CA LEU A 43 32.47 16.63 52.30
C LEU A 43 33.87 15.99 52.42
N SER A 44 33.95 14.67 52.21
CA SER A 44 35.20 13.90 52.21
C SER A 44 35.78 13.68 50.81
N SER A 45 35.23 14.31 49.78
CA SER A 45 35.69 14.18 48.40
C SER A 45 36.97 15.06 48.14
N ALA A 46 37.66 14.80 47.05
CA ALA A 46 38.85 15.57 46.62
C ALA A 46 38.56 17.05 46.31
N ASP A 47 37.32 17.34 45.89
CA ASP A 47 36.73 18.69 45.70
C ASP A 47 35.39 18.78 46.41
N PRO A 48 35.37 19.21 47.71
CA PRO A 48 34.16 19.24 48.50
C PRO A 48 33.12 20.26 48.02
N GLU A 49 33.53 21.42 47.48
CA GLU A 49 32.60 22.48 47.04
C GLU A 49 31.85 22.06 45.79
N ALA A 50 32.53 21.59 44.74
CA ALA A 50 31.88 21.13 43.51
C ALA A 50 30.98 19.88 43.75
N SER A 51 31.43 18.97 44.65
CA SER A 51 30.67 17.77 45.03
C SER A 51 29.40 18.13 45.79
N LEU A 52 29.47 19.12 46.70
CA LEU A 52 28.31 19.62 47.46
C LEU A 52 27.33 20.35 46.57
N GLU A 53 27.77 21.22 45.69
CA GLU A 53 26.93 21.93 44.71
C GLU A 53 26.18 20.94 43.80
N THR A 54 26.89 19.94 43.31
CA THR A 54 26.30 18.85 42.48
C THR A 54 25.25 18.09 43.30
N LEU A 55 25.51 17.78 44.56
CA LEU A 55 24.54 17.07 45.41
C LEU A 55 23.27 17.90 45.67
N LEU A 56 23.38 19.20 45.89
CA LEU A 56 22.28 20.11 46.21
C LEU A 56 21.43 20.44 44.97
N THR A 57 22.03 20.50 43.79
CA THR A 57 21.35 20.80 42.50
C THR A 57 20.77 19.58 41.81
N ARG A 58 21.33 18.39 42.09
CA ARG A 58 20.90 17.13 41.46
C ARG A 58 19.47 16.76 41.84
N LYS A 59 18.58 16.69 40.83
CA LYS A 59 17.21 16.18 41.02
C LYS A 59 17.21 14.72 41.49
N PRO A 60 16.35 14.34 42.45
CA PRO A 60 16.24 12.96 42.90
C PRO A 60 15.96 12.01 41.73
N ALA A 61 16.84 11.04 41.48
CA ALA A 61 16.62 10.01 40.47
C ALA A 61 16.18 8.71 41.18
N TYR A 62 15.09 8.13 40.71
CA TYR A 62 14.62 6.84 41.18
C TYR A 62 15.26 5.72 40.35
N ASP A 63 15.95 4.81 41.02
CA ASP A 63 16.46 3.61 40.37
C ASP A 63 15.33 2.59 40.20
N SER A 64 14.92 2.39 38.96
CA SER A 64 13.86 1.44 38.56
C SER A 64 14.40 0.10 38.05
N SER A 65 15.71 -0.14 38.13
CA SER A 65 16.38 -1.33 37.52
C SER A 65 15.87 -2.65 38.10
N SER A 66 15.47 -2.67 39.38
CA SER A 66 14.97 -3.87 40.08
C SER A 66 13.47 -4.12 39.87
N ARG A 67 12.75 -3.23 39.17
CA ARG A 67 11.30 -3.33 39.04
C ARG A 67 10.91 -4.35 37.96
N LYS A 68 10.28 -5.45 38.35
CA LYS A 68 9.71 -6.43 37.39
C LYS A 68 8.65 -5.76 36.51
N ARG A 69 8.72 -5.94 35.21
CA ARG A 69 7.77 -5.40 34.24
C ARG A 69 6.42 -6.12 34.40
N LYS A 70 5.36 -5.39 34.78
CA LYS A 70 4.00 -5.94 34.96
C LYS A 70 3.20 -6.01 33.63
N VAL A 71 3.58 -5.23 32.63
CA VAL A 71 2.76 -5.00 31.42
C VAL A 71 3.24 -5.81 30.21
N ILE A 72 4.55 -6.12 30.12
CA ILE A 72 5.09 -6.95 29.02
C ILE A 72 5.10 -8.39 29.51
N THR A 73 4.05 -9.12 29.19
CA THR A 73 3.89 -10.56 29.48
C THR A 73 4.74 -11.43 28.54
N GLY A 74 4.99 -12.68 28.89
CA GLY A 74 5.73 -13.61 28.02
C GLY A 74 5.10 -13.75 26.64
N ALA A 75 3.77 -13.86 26.54
CA ALA A 75 3.05 -13.95 25.28
C ALA A 75 3.20 -12.69 24.40
N LEU A 76 3.23 -11.49 25.01
CA LEU A 76 3.49 -10.25 24.27
C LEU A 76 4.96 -10.16 23.80
N GLN A 77 5.92 -10.64 24.60
CA GLN A 77 7.32 -10.74 24.18
C GLN A 77 7.49 -11.66 23.00
N GLU A 78 6.87 -12.86 23.03
CA GLU A 78 6.88 -13.82 21.92
C GLU A 78 6.28 -13.22 20.64
N LEU A 79 5.19 -12.45 20.75
CA LEU A 79 4.60 -11.74 19.62
C LEU A 79 5.59 -10.73 19.01
N ILE A 80 6.21 -9.87 19.84
CA ILE A 80 7.15 -8.86 19.38
C ILE A 80 8.40 -9.53 18.78
N ASP A 81 8.92 -10.57 19.41
CA ASP A 81 10.08 -11.32 18.91
C ASP A 81 9.77 -12.04 17.59
N SER A 82 8.56 -12.58 17.44
CA SER A 82 8.07 -13.15 16.18
C SER A 82 8.05 -12.09 15.05
N CYS A 83 7.55 -10.89 15.33
CA CYS A 83 7.58 -9.77 14.38
C CYS A 83 9.01 -9.38 14.00
N LEU A 84 9.94 -9.35 14.96
CA LEU A 84 11.35 -9.05 14.69
C LEU A 84 12.03 -10.15 13.86
N LYS A 85 11.73 -11.41 14.11
CA LYS A 85 12.19 -12.56 13.29
C LYS A 85 11.60 -12.50 11.87
N ASP A 86 10.32 -12.18 11.72
CA ASP A 86 9.70 -11.97 10.41
C ASP A 86 10.36 -10.81 9.63
N ASN A 87 10.66 -9.72 10.31
CA ASN A 87 11.43 -8.63 9.73
C ASN A 87 12.84 -9.05 9.27
N ALA A 88 13.51 -9.95 10.01
CA ALA A 88 14.80 -10.49 9.59
C ALA A 88 14.66 -11.34 8.33
N ARG A 89 13.63 -12.21 8.27
CA ARG A 89 13.30 -13.01 7.08
C ARG A 89 12.93 -12.13 5.87
N LYS A 90 12.13 -11.08 6.08
CA LYS A 90 11.80 -10.10 5.03
C LYS A 90 13.06 -9.43 4.46
N ARG A 91 14.03 -9.06 5.31
CA ARG A 91 15.31 -8.50 4.85
C ARG A 91 16.10 -9.48 4.01
N ALA A 92 16.20 -10.74 4.44
CA ALA A 92 16.88 -11.80 3.69
C ALA A 92 16.24 -12.03 2.31
N ASN A 93 14.91 -11.91 2.21
CA ASN A 93 14.15 -12.07 0.96
C ASN A 93 14.07 -10.76 0.12
N GLY A 94 14.88 -9.75 0.42
CA GLY A 94 14.89 -8.48 -0.30
C GLY A 94 13.67 -7.59 -0.07
N LEU A 95 12.86 -7.87 0.95
CA LEU A 95 11.65 -7.10 1.33
C LEU A 95 11.95 -6.06 2.42
N ARG A 96 13.17 -5.52 2.46
CA ARG A 96 13.65 -4.61 3.51
C ARG A 96 12.71 -3.42 3.74
N LYS A 97 12.11 -2.89 2.67
CA LYS A 97 11.22 -1.72 2.71
C LYS A 97 9.81 -2.03 3.28
N GLN A 98 9.48 -3.31 3.53
CA GLN A 98 8.19 -3.77 4.05
C GLN A 98 8.31 -4.38 5.47
N CYS A 99 9.41 -4.08 6.16
CA CYS A 99 9.59 -4.47 7.56
C CYS A 99 8.69 -3.63 8.49
N MET A 100 8.06 -4.29 9.47
CA MET A 100 7.27 -3.63 10.51
C MET A 100 8.17 -2.74 11.39
N VAL A 101 7.68 -1.56 11.75
CA VAL A 101 8.30 -0.70 12.78
C VAL A 101 7.51 -0.77 14.09
N GLY A 102 7.96 -0.01 15.10
CA GLY A 102 7.36 -0.06 16.45
C GLY A 102 5.87 0.24 16.48
N THR A 103 5.37 1.16 15.62
CA THR A 103 3.93 1.46 15.51
C THR A 103 3.14 0.30 14.93
N ASP A 104 3.67 -0.37 13.89
CA ASP A 104 2.97 -1.48 13.25
C ASP A 104 2.87 -2.69 14.19
N ILE A 105 3.94 -2.93 14.97
CA ILE A 105 3.97 -3.99 16.00
C ILE A 105 3.00 -3.66 17.16
N TYR A 106 2.89 -2.38 17.54
CA TYR A 106 1.95 -1.91 18.54
C TYR A 106 0.50 -2.09 18.08
N ASP A 107 0.17 -1.66 16.86
CA ASP A 107 -1.15 -1.82 16.27
C ASP A 107 -1.55 -3.31 16.19
N LEU A 108 -0.60 -4.18 15.79
CA LEU A 108 -0.79 -5.63 15.77
C LEU A 108 -1.02 -6.21 17.18
N ALA A 109 -0.30 -5.71 18.20
CA ALA A 109 -0.51 -6.15 19.58
C ALA A 109 -1.91 -5.77 20.09
N LEU A 110 -2.38 -4.55 19.78
CA LEU A 110 -3.73 -4.10 20.12
C LEU A 110 -4.82 -4.95 19.41
N SER A 111 -4.64 -5.25 18.12
CA SER A 111 -5.58 -6.07 17.36
C SER A 111 -5.70 -7.51 17.89
N LYS A 112 -4.64 -8.00 18.55
CA LYS A 112 -4.63 -9.30 19.25
C LYS A 112 -5.10 -9.23 20.71
N GLY A 113 -5.63 -8.07 21.17
CA GLY A 113 -6.22 -7.89 22.49
C GLY A 113 -5.23 -7.61 23.63
N PHE A 114 -3.94 -7.36 23.32
CA PHE A 114 -2.99 -7.00 24.38
C PHE A 114 -3.18 -5.55 24.84
N LYS A 115 -3.30 -5.36 26.15
CA LYS A 115 -3.35 -4.03 26.78
C LYS A 115 -1.92 -3.55 27.06
N VAL A 116 -1.32 -2.79 26.15
CA VAL A 116 0.04 -2.29 26.25
C VAL A 116 0.12 -0.85 25.75
N SER A 117 1.06 -0.06 26.25
CA SER A 117 1.33 1.29 25.73
C SER A 117 2.36 1.22 24.60
N TYR A 118 2.25 2.15 23.64
CA TYR A 118 3.25 2.29 22.57
C TYR A 118 4.68 2.45 23.09
N SER A 119 4.86 3.26 24.16
CA SER A 119 6.15 3.46 24.81
C SER A 119 6.71 2.16 25.40
N GLY A 120 5.85 1.27 25.92
CA GLY A 120 6.23 -0.04 26.42
C GLY A 120 6.78 -0.93 25.30
N VAL A 121 6.08 -1.02 24.18
CA VAL A 121 6.52 -1.78 23.00
C VAL A 121 7.83 -1.23 22.46
N CYS A 122 7.94 0.09 22.26
CA CYS A 122 9.16 0.73 21.79
C CYS A 122 10.36 0.51 22.72
N LYS A 123 10.15 0.56 24.05
CA LYS A 123 11.20 0.31 25.02
C LYS A 123 11.71 -1.12 24.91
N TYR A 124 10.82 -2.10 24.79
CA TYR A 124 11.22 -3.50 24.60
C TYR A 124 11.99 -3.71 23.29
N ILE A 125 11.46 -3.18 22.17
CA ILE A 125 12.15 -3.24 20.86
C ILE A 125 13.54 -2.58 20.94
N LYS A 126 13.65 -1.43 21.63
CA LYS A 126 14.93 -0.74 21.81
C LYS A 126 15.92 -1.58 22.62
N GLU A 127 15.47 -2.26 23.67
CA GLU A 127 16.31 -3.14 24.48
C GLU A 127 16.77 -4.37 23.70
N VAL A 128 15.91 -4.97 22.86
CA VAL A 128 16.31 -6.07 21.96
C VAL A 128 17.31 -5.59 20.90
N LYS A 129 17.14 -4.34 20.41
CA LYS A 129 18.04 -3.76 19.39
C LYS A 129 19.28 -3.07 19.96
N SER A 130 19.26 -2.58 21.20
CA SER A 130 20.35 -1.76 21.78
C SER A 130 21.66 -2.51 22.02
N LYS A 131 21.65 -3.81 21.78
CA LYS A 131 22.89 -4.59 21.69
C LYS A 131 23.68 -4.30 20.40
N THR A 132 23.21 -3.37 19.51
CA THR A 132 23.74 -3.30 18.13
C THR A 132 24.07 -1.93 17.53
N LEU A 133 24.11 -0.74 18.18
CA LEU A 133 24.73 0.52 17.64
C LEU A 133 24.02 1.88 17.94
N PRO A 134 24.77 3.02 18.09
CA PRO A 134 24.26 4.37 18.39
C PRO A 134 24.04 5.27 17.15
N SER A 135 23.12 6.26 17.20
CA SER A 135 22.85 7.24 16.13
C SER A 135 22.69 8.69 16.62
N SER A 136 23.12 9.68 15.81
CA SER A 136 22.97 11.12 16.00
C SER A 136 21.66 11.69 15.42
N LYS A 137 21.20 12.86 15.88
CA LYS A 137 19.92 13.52 15.48
C LYS A 137 20.17 14.90 14.89
N GLU A 138 19.48 15.23 13.80
CA GLU A 138 19.53 16.55 13.14
C GLU A 138 18.21 17.31 13.35
N ALA A 139 18.25 18.67 13.25
CA ALA A 139 17.08 19.55 13.38
C ALA A 139 16.51 19.90 11.99
N PHE A 140 15.18 19.99 11.90
CA PHE A 140 14.47 20.33 10.66
C PHE A 140 13.66 21.62 10.85
N ILE A 141 13.64 22.49 9.82
CA ILE A 141 12.81 23.69 9.78
C ILE A 141 11.41 23.32 9.26
N ARG A 142 10.37 23.73 9.97
CA ARG A 142 8.99 23.47 9.58
C ARG A 142 8.54 24.43 8.49
N GLY A 143 8.21 23.89 7.30
CA GLY A 143 7.58 24.66 6.22
C GLY A 143 6.11 25.01 6.50
N TYR A 144 5.62 26.09 5.90
CA TYR A 144 4.20 26.46 5.86
C TYR A 144 3.67 26.25 4.44
N HIS A 145 2.57 25.52 4.30
CA HIS A 145 1.90 25.23 3.04
C HIS A 145 0.42 25.57 3.17
N PRO A 146 -0.13 26.49 2.36
CA PRO A 146 -1.56 26.78 2.33
C PRO A 146 -2.37 25.56 1.84
N PRO A 147 -3.66 25.42 2.25
CA PRO A 147 -4.54 24.41 1.72
C PRO A 147 -4.71 24.51 0.19
N GLY A 148 -4.72 23.36 -0.51
CA GLY A 148 -4.91 23.29 -1.96
C GLY A 148 -3.75 23.79 -2.82
N GLU A 149 -2.66 24.28 -2.19
CA GLU A 149 -1.52 24.84 -2.91
C GLU A 149 -0.72 23.77 -3.62
N SER A 150 -0.25 22.75 -2.90
CA SER A 150 0.68 21.78 -3.48
C SER A 150 0.43 20.34 -3.05
N CYS A 151 0.63 19.44 -4.01
CA CYS A 151 0.64 18.01 -3.81
C CYS A 151 1.91 17.41 -4.41
N GLU A 152 2.58 16.58 -3.64
CA GLU A 152 3.81 15.92 -4.03
C GLU A 152 3.51 14.53 -4.58
N PHE A 153 4.16 14.15 -5.67
CA PHE A 153 4.04 12.86 -6.33
C PHE A 153 5.36 12.10 -6.31
N ASP A 154 5.31 10.82 -5.92
CA ASP A 154 6.48 9.94 -6.03
C ASP A 154 6.08 8.50 -6.31
N TRP A 155 7.02 7.73 -6.88
CA TRP A 155 6.90 6.30 -7.12
C TRP A 155 7.52 5.48 -5.99
N GLY A 156 6.79 4.49 -5.51
CA GLY A 156 7.31 3.46 -4.62
C GLY A 156 7.34 2.10 -5.28
N GLU A 157 8.35 1.29 -4.97
CA GLU A 157 8.37 -0.12 -5.36
C GLU A 157 7.82 -0.97 -4.20
N VAL A 158 6.96 -1.93 -4.51
CA VAL A 158 6.44 -2.92 -3.57
C VAL A 158 6.49 -4.32 -4.18
N LYS A 159 6.81 -5.32 -3.37
CA LYS A 159 6.77 -6.74 -3.77
C LYS A 159 5.64 -7.42 -3.03
N LEU A 160 4.69 -7.98 -3.77
CA LEU A 160 3.51 -8.67 -3.25
C LEU A 160 3.47 -10.10 -3.80
N TYR A 161 2.75 -10.98 -3.13
CA TYR A 161 2.47 -12.33 -3.61
C TYR A 161 1.05 -12.35 -4.17
N ILE A 162 0.92 -12.51 -5.48
CA ILE A 162 -0.37 -12.69 -6.15
C ILE A 162 -0.49 -14.16 -6.55
N ARG A 163 -1.53 -14.84 -6.05
CA ARG A 163 -1.73 -16.28 -6.24
C ARG A 163 -0.47 -17.10 -5.91
N GLY A 164 0.15 -16.76 -4.79
CA GLY A 164 1.36 -17.44 -4.29
C GLY A 164 2.67 -17.07 -5.00
N LYS A 165 2.65 -16.32 -6.11
CA LYS A 165 3.85 -15.90 -6.85
C LYS A 165 4.26 -14.48 -6.46
N GLN A 166 5.52 -14.29 -6.06
CA GLN A 166 6.06 -12.96 -5.77
C GLN A 166 6.18 -12.15 -7.06
N GLN A 167 5.59 -10.97 -7.05
CA GLN A 167 5.62 -10.02 -8.17
C GLN A 167 6.00 -8.63 -7.65
N ARG A 168 6.61 -7.83 -8.52
CA ARG A 168 6.96 -6.43 -8.28
C ARG A 168 5.87 -5.54 -8.84
N PHE A 169 5.47 -4.55 -8.05
CA PHE A 169 4.53 -3.50 -8.44
C PHE A 169 5.11 -2.13 -8.12
N TYR A 170 4.60 -1.13 -8.81
CA TYR A 170 4.94 0.28 -8.60
C TYR A 170 3.73 0.98 -7.99
N MET A 171 3.98 1.68 -6.91
CA MET A 171 2.95 2.41 -6.16
C MET A 171 3.10 3.90 -6.45
N ALA A 172 2.14 4.48 -7.17
CA ALA A 172 2.01 5.92 -7.37
C ALA A 172 1.44 6.54 -6.09
N VAL A 173 2.19 7.40 -5.42
CA VAL A 173 1.80 8.01 -4.15
C VAL A 173 1.69 9.52 -4.30
N PHE A 174 0.55 10.07 -3.88
CA PHE A 174 0.25 11.48 -3.80
C PHE A 174 0.17 11.90 -2.34
N THR A 175 0.81 13.01 -2.00
CA THR A 175 0.81 13.55 -0.63
C THR A 175 0.58 15.04 -0.66
N PHE A 176 -0.50 15.51 -0.07
CA PHE A 176 -0.75 16.93 0.11
C PHE A 176 0.22 17.54 1.11
N SER A 177 0.76 18.72 0.77
CA SER A 177 1.77 19.37 1.61
C SER A 177 1.19 19.98 2.88
N HIS A 178 -0.06 20.47 2.85
CA HIS A 178 -0.74 21.06 4.01
C HIS A 178 -1.27 20.01 4.99
N SER A 179 -2.11 19.10 4.50
CA SER A 179 -2.83 18.13 5.35
C SER A 179 -2.03 16.85 5.63
N ASN A 180 -1.00 16.54 4.82
CA ASN A 180 -0.39 15.21 4.70
C ASN A 180 -1.41 14.12 4.32
N GLY A 181 -2.51 14.49 3.66
CA GLY A 181 -3.44 13.54 3.04
C GLY A 181 -2.73 12.71 1.98
N ARG A 182 -2.94 11.40 1.99
CA ARG A 182 -2.22 10.44 1.14
C ARG A 182 -3.18 9.61 0.33
N TYR A 183 -2.83 9.42 -0.96
CA TYR A 183 -3.57 8.62 -1.91
C TYR A 183 -2.58 7.78 -2.71
N ALA A 184 -2.93 6.53 -3.04
CA ALA A 184 -1.99 5.66 -3.73
C ALA A 184 -2.67 4.63 -4.62
N TRP A 185 -2.01 4.29 -5.75
CA TRP A 185 -2.45 3.29 -6.72
C TRP A 185 -1.30 2.36 -7.11
N LEU A 186 -1.62 1.09 -7.34
CA LEU A 186 -0.68 0.06 -7.78
C LEU A 186 -0.71 -0.09 -9.30
N PHE A 187 0.48 -0.23 -9.88
CA PHE A 187 0.68 -0.50 -11.30
C PHE A 187 1.75 -1.59 -11.50
N ARG A 188 1.61 -2.38 -12.55
CA ARG A 188 2.63 -3.38 -12.92
C ARG A 188 3.91 -2.73 -13.44
N HIS A 189 3.79 -1.55 -14.06
CA HIS A 189 4.91 -0.84 -14.67
C HIS A 189 4.88 0.66 -14.38
N GLN A 190 6.06 1.23 -14.22
CA GLN A 190 6.27 2.68 -14.11
C GLN A 190 6.50 3.26 -15.50
N ASN A 191 5.42 3.51 -16.25
CA ASN A 191 5.47 4.07 -17.61
C ASN A 191 4.58 5.32 -17.74
N THR A 192 4.61 5.95 -18.91
CA THR A 192 3.84 7.19 -19.18
C THR A 192 2.33 7.01 -18.99
N LEU A 193 1.77 5.86 -19.40
CA LEU A 193 0.34 5.60 -19.22
C LEU A 193 -0.03 5.44 -17.76
N ALA A 194 0.73 4.66 -16.98
CA ALA A 194 0.54 4.52 -15.54
C ALA A 194 0.67 5.88 -14.81
N PHE A 195 1.62 6.72 -15.23
CA PHE A 195 1.76 8.08 -14.72
C PHE A 195 0.51 8.91 -14.99
N MET A 196 0.00 8.94 -16.22
CA MET A 196 -1.21 9.67 -16.57
C MET A 196 -2.44 9.12 -15.85
N GLU A 197 -2.61 7.81 -15.81
CA GLU A 197 -3.73 7.14 -15.15
C GLU A 197 -3.73 7.38 -13.63
N SER A 198 -2.57 7.35 -12.99
CA SER A 198 -2.47 7.65 -11.55
C SER A 198 -2.95 9.06 -11.23
N HIS A 199 -2.59 10.06 -12.05
CA HIS A 199 -3.04 11.45 -11.87
C HIS A 199 -4.53 11.61 -12.12
N ARG A 200 -5.07 10.98 -13.18
CA ARG A 200 -6.51 10.96 -13.43
C ARG A 200 -7.27 10.36 -12.24
N ASN A 201 -6.83 9.23 -11.74
CA ASN A 201 -7.44 8.56 -10.59
C ASN A 201 -7.39 9.45 -9.35
N PHE A 202 -6.24 10.08 -9.09
CA PHE A 202 -6.06 11.00 -7.96
C PHE A 202 -7.01 12.20 -8.06
N PHE A 203 -7.02 12.94 -9.18
CA PHE A 203 -7.88 14.12 -9.34
C PHE A 203 -9.37 13.76 -9.28
N LYS A 204 -9.75 12.58 -9.78
CA LYS A 204 -11.11 12.04 -9.64
C LYS A 204 -11.46 11.77 -8.18
N GLU A 205 -10.59 11.07 -7.45
CA GLU A 205 -10.79 10.67 -6.04
C GLU A 205 -10.97 11.90 -5.14
N VAL A 206 -10.12 12.91 -5.31
CA VAL A 206 -10.17 14.14 -4.49
C VAL A 206 -11.14 15.19 -5.01
N GLY A 207 -11.76 14.98 -6.17
CA GLY A 207 -12.74 15.90 -6.79
C GLY A 207 -12.14 17.18 -7.36
N GLY A 208 -10.81 17.30 -7.45
CA GLY A 208 -10.16 18.53 -7.92
C GLY A 208 -8.66 18.40 -8.13
N ALA A 209 -8.02 19.49 -8.55
CA ALA A 209 -6.58 19.57 -8.74
C ALA A 209 -5.96 20.64 -7.81
N PRO A 210 -4.79 20.37 -7.19
CA PRO A 210 -4.02 21.37 -6.47
C PRO A 210 -3.46 22.42 -7.44
N SER A 211 -3.06 23.58 -6.93
CA SER A 211 -2.45 24.62 -7.76
C SER A 211 -1.13 24.17 -8.39
N VAL A 212 -0.33 23.39 -7.65
CA VAL A 212 0.99 22.91 -8.08
C VAL A 212 1.17 21.42 -7.75
N MET A 213 1.51 20.64 -8.77
CA MET A 213 2.03 19.28 -8.60
C MET A 213 3.56 19.31 -8.52
N VAL A 214 4.13 18.67 -7.50
CA VAL A 214 5.57 18.63 -7.25
C VAL A 214 6.13 17.24 -7.59
N TYR A 215 7.16 17.21 -8.43
CA TYR A 215 7.78 15.97 -8.91
C TYR A 215 9.27 15.90 -8.56
N ASP A 216 9.75 14.70 -8.28
CA ASP A 216 11.18 14.43 -8.30
C ASP A 216 11.69 14.28 -9.77
N ASN A 217 13.00 14.09 -9.92
CA ASN A 217 13.66 13.92 -11.21
C ASN A 217 13.36 12.55 -11.85
N MET A 218 12.10 12.32 -12.21
CA MET A 218 11.66 11.05 -12.81
C MET A 218 11.52 11.15 -14.33
N ARG A 219 11.93 10.11 -15.05
CA ARG A 219 11.91 10.07 -16.53
C ARG A 219 10.52 10.21 -17.15
N VAL A 220 9.46 9.83 -16.43
CA VAL A 220 8.07 9.98 -16.92
C VAL A 220 7.58 11.44 -16.88
N ALA A 221 8.22 12.28 -16.07
CA ALA A 221 7.88 13.69 -15.96
C ALA A 221 8.90 14.62 -16.65
N ILE A 222 10.18 14.23 -16.73
CA ILE A 222 11.26 15.00 -17.35
C ILE A 222 11.73 14.29 -18.61
N LYS A 223 11.63 15.01 -19.76
CA LYS A 223 12.12 14.54 -21.05
C LYS A 223 13.62 14.70 -21.18
N GLU A 224 14.15 15.86 -20.79
CA GLU A 224 15.53 16.26 -21.03
C GLU A 224 16.02 17.25 -19.95
N PHE A 225 17.31 17.17 -19.63
CA PHE A 225 18.01 18.14 -18.81
C PHE A 225 18.85 19.05 -19.70
N VAL A 226 18.56 20.33 -19.73
CA VAL A 226 19.30 21.36 -20.47
C VAL A 226 19.99 22.26 -19.47
N GLY A 227 21.22 21.92 -19.08
CA GLY A 227 21.93 22.61 -17.98
C GLY A 227 21.17 22.50 -16.64
N ALA A 228 20.75 23.61 -16.08
CA ALA A 228 19.94 23.66 -14.86
C ALA A 228 18.43 23.54 -15.12
N GLU A 229 17.98 23.72 -16.36
CA GLU A 229 16.57 23.65 -16.74
C GLU A 229 16.13 22.21 -17.03
N LYS A 230 14.90 21.89 -16.65
CA LYS A 230 14.27 20.59 -16.83
C LYS A 230 13.09 20.72 -17.78
N LYS A 231 13.18 20.10 -18.95
CA LYS A 231 12.07 20.09 -19.90
C LYS A 231 11.06 19.02 -19.54
N PRO A 232 9.76 19.36 -19.37
CA PRO A 232 8.70 18.39 -19.07
C PRO A 232 8.48 17.44 -20.25
N THR A 233 7.94 16.25 -19.95
CA THR A 233 7.41 15.35 -20.97
C THR A 233 6.10 15.89 -21.54
N GLU A 234 5.74 15.45 -22.75
CA GLU A 234 4.45 15.77 -23.37
C GLU A 234 3.27 15.30 -22.50
N ALA A 235 3.40 14.16 -21.85
CA ALA A 235 2.39 13.64 -20.92
C ALA A 235 2.14 14.57 -19.74
N LEU A 236 3.21 15.12 -19.14
CA LEU A 236 3.09 16.08 -18.04
C LEU A 236 2.45 17.40 -18.52
N LEU A 237 2.82 17.88 -19.71
CA LEU A 237 2.19 19.07 -20.30
C LEU A 237 0.70 18.86 -20.58
N ARG A 238 0.32 17.68 -21.10
CA ARG A 238 -1.09 17.33 -21.31
C ARG A 238 -1.89 17.32 -19.99
N LEU A 239 -1.33 16.72 -18.93
CA LEU A 239 -1.93 16.73 -17.59
C LEU A 239 -2.09 18.14 -17.05
N SER A 240 -1.02 18.93 -17.08
CA SER A 240 -1.00 20.33 -16.61
C SER A 240 -2.05 21.18 -17.34
N ASN A 241 -2.12 21.09 -18.67
CA ASN A 241 -3.07 21.84 -19.47
C ASN A 241 -4.52 21.39 -19.26
N PHE A 242 -4.76 20.07 -19.18
CA PHE A 242 -6.12 19.53 -19.02
C PHE A 242 -6.72 19.88 -17.66
N TYR A 243 -5.93 19.67 -16.58
CA TYR A 243 -6.38 19.93 -15.20
C TYR A 243 -6.05 21.34 -14.72
N GLN A 244 -5.40 22.16 -15.57
CA GLN A 244 -5.00 23.55 -15.28
C GLN A 244 -4.23 23.67 -13.96
N CYS A 245 -3.35 22.71 -13.67
CA CYS A 245 -2.44 22.73 -12.54
C CYS A 245 -1.01 23.00 -13.00
N HIS A 246 -0.26 23.79 -12.24
CA HIS A 246 1.16 23.97 -12.48
C HIS A 246 1.96 22.74 -12.07
N TYR A 247 3.18 22.64 -12.57
CA TYR A 247 4.12 21.61 -12.12
C TYR A 247 5.43 22.26 -11.66
N ARG A 248 6.08 21.64 -10.68
CA ARG A 248 7.40 22.04 -10.19
C ARG A 248 8.25 20.77 -10.01
N PHE A 249 9.52 20.88 -10.39
CA PHE A 249 10.49 19.82 -10.13
C PHE A 249 11.34 20.18 -8.91
N CYS A 250 11.57 19.21 -8.02
CA CYS A 250 12.47 19.37 -6.88
C CYS A 250 13.89 19.70 -7.36
N ASN A 251 14.59 20.58 -6.63
CA ASN A 251 15.97 20.92 -6.92
C ASN A 251 16.90 19.71 -6.66
N ALA A 252 17.89 19.52 -7.52
CA ALA A 252 18.91 18.52 -7.31
C ALA A 252 19.66 18.81 -5.99
N ARG A 253 19.77 17.84 -5.08
CA ARG A 253 20.42 17.94 -3.74
C ARG A 253 19.67 18.74 -2.68
N ALA A 254 18.46 19.20 -2.91
CA ALA A 254 17.65 19.86 -1.89
C ALA A 254 16.88 18.82 -1.05
N GLY A 255 17.57 18.05 -0.24
CA GLY A 255 17.00 16.99 0.61
C GLY A 255 15.93 17.49 1.60
N TRP A 256 15.95 18.79 1.92
CA TRP A 256 14.93 19.45 2.76
C TRP A 256 13.59 19.67 2.02
N GLU A 257 13.60 19.85 0.69
CA GLU A 257 12.37 19.95 -0.12
C GLU A 257 11.68 18.58 -0.29
N LYS A 258 12.45 17.49 -0.13
CA LYS A 258 12.03 16.10 -0.41
C LYS A 258 11.62 15.32 0.85
N GLY A 259 11.79 15.89 2.03
CA GLY A 259 11.66 15.17 3.31
C GLY A 259 10.25 14.66 3.61
N HIS A 260 9.21 15.19 2.98
CA HIS A 260 7.83 14.77 3.18
C HIS A 260 7.45 13.57 2.30
N VAL A 261 7.81 13.55 1.01
CA VAL A 261 7.37 12.53 0.05
C VAL A 261 8.08 11.20 0.20
N GLU A 262 9.40 11.18 0.33
CA GLU A 262 10.15 9.91 0.52
C GLU A 262 9.65 9.16 1.75
N ARG A 263 9.37 9.91 2.83
CA ARG A 263 8.77 9.35 4.04
C ARG A 263 7.33 8.89 3.82
N SER A 264 6.55 9.58 2.96
CA SER A 264 5.16 9.20 2.65
C SER A 264 5.08 7.89 1.90
N VAL A 265 5.89 7.69 0.86
CA VAL A 265 5.96 6.44 0.10
C VAL A 265 6.32 5.26 1.01
N GLU A 266 7.35 5.43 1.85
CA GLU A 266 7.74 4.39 2.81
C GLU A 266 6.62 4.15 3.84
N TYR A 267 6.01 5.20 4.34
CA TYR A 267 4.95 5.13 5.35
C TYR A 267 3.72 4.40 4.82
N VAL A 268 3.20 4.79 3.64
CA VAL A 268 2.03 4.15 3.00
C VAL A 268 2.32 2.68 2.72
N ARG A 269 3.45 2.37 2.05
CA ARG A 269 3.83 0.99 1.75
C ARG A 269 3.89 0.12 3.00
N ARG A 270 4.48 0.63 4.07
CA ARG A 270 4.60 -0.09 5.32
C ARG A 270 3.23 -0.30 5.98
N LYS A 271 2.39 0.73 6.05
CA LYS A 271 1.06 0.64 6.64
C LYS A 271 0.13 -0.31 5.87
N ALA A 272 0.21 -0.32 4.55
CA ALA A 272 -0.60 -1.20 3.72
C ALA A 272 -0.09 -2.65 3.70
N PHE A 273 1.25 -2.83 3.63
CA PHE A 273 1.84 -4.11 3.24
C PHE A 273 2.91 -4.65 4.20
N SER A 274 2.99 -4.16 5.46
CA SER A 274 3.91 -4.77 6.44
C SER A 274 3.37 -6.05 7.05
N VAL A 275 2.05 -6.15 7.21
CA VAL A 275 1.37 -7.30 7.82
C VAL A 275 0.82 -8.23 6.74
N LEU A 276 0.11 -7.69 5.74
CA LEU A 276 -0.52 -8.46 4.67
C LEU A 276 0.26 -8.27 3.36
N LEU A 277 0.73 -9.38 2.75
CA LEU A 277 1.55 -9.40 1.54
C LEU A 277 1.00 -10.34 0.47
N ARG A 278 -0.03 -11.13 0.77
CA ARG A 278 -0.59 -12.18 -0.10
C ARG A 278 -2.00 -11.83 -0.48
N PHE A 279 -2.28 -11.87 -1.78
CA PHE A 279 -3.55 -11.50 -2.38
C PHE A 279 -3.87 -12.46 -3.53
N GLU A 280 -5.14 -12.62 -3.86
CA GLU A 280 -5.58 -13.40 -5.01
C GLU A 280 -5.53 -12.58 -6.31
N SER A 281 -5.67 -11.24 -6.23
CA SER A 281 -5.59 -10.37 -7.38
C SER A 281 -4.89 -9.04 -7.07
N LEU A 282 -4.58 -8.27 -8.12
CA LEU A 282 -4.05 -6.91 -7.98
C LEU A 282 -5.12 -5.94 -7.45
N GLU A 283 -6.37 -6.18 -7.82
CA GLU A 283 -7.54 -5.41 -7.35
C GLU A 283 -7.68 -5.53 -5.83
N GLU A 284 -7.62 -6.74 -5.29
CA GLU A 284 -7.66 -6.97 -3.84
C GLU A 284 -6.51 -6.24 -3.11
N ALA A 285 -5.31 -6.27 -3.70
CA ALA A 285 -4.18 -5.52 -3.15
C ALA A 285 -4.39 -4.00 -3.24
N GLN A 286 -5.06 -3.51 -4.29
CA GLN A 286 -5.44 -2.10 -4.44
C GLN A 286 -6.49 -1.70 -3.40
N ASP A 287 -7.50 -2.52 -3.16
CA ASP A 287 -8.53 -2.26 -2.16
C ASP A 287 -7.93 -2.16 -0.76
N GLN A 288 -6.99 -3.06 -0.42
CA GLN A 288 -6.22 -2.98 0.83
C GLN A 288 -5.41 -1.66 0.93
N LEU A 289 -4.80 -1.22 -0.17
CA LEU A 289 -4.05 0.02 -0.23
C LEU A 289 -4.97 1.24 -0.04
N SER A 290 -6.11 1.27 -0.74
CA SER A 290 -7.11 2.35 -0.67
C SER A 290 -7.68 2.48 0.74
N THR A 291 -8.16 1.38 1.33
CA THR A 291 -8.65 1.34 2.73
C THR A 291 -7.59 1.81 3.72
N THR A 292 -6.32 1.45 3.48
CA THR A 292 -5.21 1.92 4.32
C THR A 292 -4.99 3.42 4.18
N CYS A 293 -5.07 3.98 2.97
CA CYS A 293 -4.95 5.43 2.75
C CYS A 293 -6.12 6.19 3.41
N GLU A 294 -7.35 5.73 3.28
CA GLU A 294 -8.53 6.29 3.95
C GLU A 294 -8.34 6.31 5.47
N ARG A 295 -7.92 5.20 6.06
CA ARG A 295 -7.62 5.10 7.48
C ARG A 295 -6.52 6.09 7.90
N ILE A 296 -5.41 6.17 7.16
CA ILE A 296 -4.33 7.13 7.42
C ILE A 296 -4.83 8.58 7.37
N ASN A 297 -5.77 8.88 6.49
CA ASN A 297 -6.31 10.22 6.28
C ASN A 297 -7.33 10.61 7.37
N THR A 298 -8.01 9.64 7.97
CA THR A 298 -9.05 9.85 9.01
C THR A 298 -8.54 9.72 10.44
N GLU A 299 -7.47 8.93 10.69
CA GLU A 299 -6.91 8.73 12.04
C GLU A 299 -6.35 10.04 12.62
N GLU A 300 -6.82 10.44 13.80
CA GLU A 300 -6.27 11.55 14.56
C GLU A 300 -4.93 11.17 15.19
N GLY A 301 -3.88 11.93 14.87
CA GLY A 301 -2.59 11.79 15.54
C GLY A 301 -2.60 12.43 16.92
N SER A 302 -1.99 11.76 17.90
CA SER A 302 -1.95 12.16 19.32
C SER A 302 -1.25 13.48 19.64
N SER A 303 -0.81 14.27 18.67
CA SER A 303 0.03 15.46 18.90
C SER A 303 -0.37 16.73 18.14
N SER A 304 -1.52 16.83 17.47
CA SER A 304 -1.90 18.07 16.77
C SER A 304 -3.16 18.70 17.34
N THR A 305 -3.11 20.01 17.58
CA THR A 305 -4.20 20.86 18.08
C THR A 305 -5.39 21.00 17.11
N VAL A 306 -5.19 20.64 15.84
CA VAL A 306 -6.22 20.60 14.79
C VAL A 306 -6.22 19.20 14.20
N GLY A 307 -7.35 18.50 14.22
CA GLY A 307 -7.49 17.14 13.73
C GLY A 307 -7.04 17.00 12.27
N LYS A 308 -6.47 15.86 11.92
CA LYS A 308 -6.02 15.55 10.56
C LYS A 308 -7.17 15.65 9.54
N LYS A 309 -8.35 15.18 9.95
CA LYS A 309 -9.58 15.21 9.16
C LYS A 309 -9.96 16.63 8.77
N SER A 310 -9.96 17.58 9.72
CA SER A 310 -10.27 18.99 9.45
C SER A 310 -9.27 19.66 8.48
N LYS A 311 -7.98 19.31 8.57
CA LYS A 311 -6.98 19.81 7.62
C LYS A 311 -7.18 19.25 6.21
N LEU A 312 -7.56 17.96 6.11
CA LEU A 312 -7.84 17.36 4.81
C LEU A 312 -9.12 17.95 4.20
N GLU A 313 -10.16 18.17 4.98
CA GLU A 313 -11.38 18.86 4.53
C GLU A 313 -11.07 20.26 4.01
N ALA A 314 -10.26 21.06 4.72
CA ALA A 314 -9.80 22.37 4.26
C ALA A 314 -8.96 22.26 2.97
N GLU A 315 -8.10 21.24 2.85
CA GLU A 315 -7.32 20.95 1.64
C GLU A 315 -8.23 20.70 0.45
N LEU A 316 -9.17 19.74 0.59
CA LEU A 316 -10.08 19.35 -0.49
C LEU A 316 -11.02 20.49 -0.91
N ALA A 317 -11.49 21.31 0.02
CA ALA A 317 -12.31 22.48 -0.26
C ALA A 317 -11.58 23.58 -1.05
N ALA A 318 -10.24 23.64 -0.93
CA ALA A 318 -9.41 24.61 -1.64
C ALA A 318 -8.94 24.15 -3.03
N LEU A 319 -9.23 22.89 -3.42
CA LEU A 319 -8.87 22.38 -4.73
C LEU A 319 -9.69 23.03 -5.83
N ARG A 320 -9.08 23.18 -7.01
CA ARG A 320 -9.82 23.55 -8.23
C ARG A 320 -10.66 22.38 -8.69
N ALA A 321 -11.98 22.53 -8.75
CA ALA A 321 -12.89 21.48 -9.17
C ALA A 321 -12.56 20.95 -10.58
N CYS A 322 -12.56 19.63 -10.75
CA CYS A 322 -12.32 18.94 -12.01
C CYS A 322 -13.60 18.18 -12.42
N HIS A 323 -14.26 18.65 -13.46
CA HIS A 323 -15.54 18.08 -13.94
C HIS A 323 -15.34 16.98 -14.98
N ASN A 324 -14.18 16.90 -15.64
CA ASN A 324 -13.90 15.98 -16.72
C ASN A 324 -12.72 15.06 -16.38
N GLU A 325 -12.79 13.82 -16.88
CA GLU A 325 -11.69 12.86 -16.77
C GLU A 325 -10.88 12.84 -18.07
N MET A 326 -9.56 12.97 -17.96
CA MET A 326 -8.67 12.87 -19.11
C MET A 326 -8.58 11.42 -19.62
N GLY A 327 -8.67 11.22 -20.93
CA GLY A 327 -8.43 9.93 -21.55
C GLY A 327 -6.93 9.58 -21.49
N CYS A 328 -6.56 8.59 -20.64
CA CYS A 328 -5.19 8.14 -20.45
C CYS A 328 -4.91 6.88 -21.25
N PHE A 329 -4.93 6.96 -22.57
CA PHE A 329 -4.66 5.86 -23.49
C PHE A 329 -3.87 6.34 -24.72
N GLU A 330 -3.14 5.42 -25.31
CA GLU A 330 -2.61 5.53 -26.68
C GLU A 330 -3.61 4.88 -27.63
N LEU A 331 -3.84 5.48 -28.79
CA LEU A 331 -4.71 4.91 -29.82
C LEU A 331 -3.87 4.46 -30.98
N GLU A 332 -3.94 3.16 -31.30
CA GLU A 332 -3.25 2.56 -32.43
C GLU A 332 -4.22 1.67 -33.21
N THR A 333 -4.01 1.55 -34.53
CA THR A 333 -4.81 0.71 -35.41
C THR A 333 -4.02 -0.52 -35.82
N TYR A 334 -4.63 -1.70 -35.70
CA TYR A 334 -4.01 -2.99 -36.03
C TYR A 334 -4.86 -3.76 -37.05
N LYS A 335 -4.19 -4.51 -37.93
CA LYS A 335 -4.85 -5.46 -38.82
C LYS A 335 -5.01 -6.80 -38.12
N VAL A 336 -6.24 -7.35 -38.18
CA VAL A 336 -6.55 -8.68 -37.63
C VAL A 336 -5.96 -9.76 -38.56
N ASP A 337 -5.17 -10.65 -37.98
CA ASP A 337 -4.53 -11.74 -38.68
C ASP A 337 -5.47 -12.96 -38.92
N LYS A 338 -4.95 -14.00 -39.58
CA LYS A 338 -5.69 -15.25 -39.88
C LYS A 338 -6.07 -16.06 -38.62
N TRP A 339 -5.41 -15.77 -37.47
CA TRP A 339 -5.69 -16.40 -36.18
C TRP A 339 -6.78 -15.66 -35.40
N SER A 340 -7.41 -14.66 -36.03
CA SER A 340 -8.35 -13.73 -35.37
C SER A 340 -7.71 -13.01 -34.19
N THR A 341 -6.46 -12.58 -34.37
CA THR A 341 -5.71 -11.82 -33.37
C THR A 341 -5.11 -10.55 -33.94
N ILE A 342 -4.85 -9.59 -33.07
CA ILE A 342 -3.91 -8.50 -33.33
C ILE A 342 -2.59 -8.81 -32.66
N CYS A 343 -1.49 -8.37 -33.26
CA CYS A 343 -0.13 -8.51 -32.69
C CYS A 343 0.38 -7.15 -32.23
N MET A 344 0.52 -6.96 -30.93
CA MET A 344 1.11 -5.77 -30.33
C MET A 344 2.37 -6.15 -29.54
N LYS A 345 3.53 -5.58 -29.88
CA LYS A 345 4.82 -5.85 -29.20
C LYS A 345 5.10 -7.36 -29.03
N ALA A 346 4.92 -8.13 -30.10
CA ALA A 346 5.09 -9.58 -30.15
C ALA A 346 4.11 -10.38 -29.25
N SER A 347 3.04 -9.79 -28.75
CA SER A 347 1.97 -10.49 -28.04
C SER A 347 0.67 -10.44 -28.83
N HIS A 348 -0.09 -11.53 -28.80
CA HIS A 348 -1.31 -11.72 -29.57
C HIS A 348 -2.55 -11.60 -28.69
N TYR A 349 -3.57 -10.92 -29.21
CA TYR A 349 -4.82 -10.68 -28.51
C TYR A 349 -5.99 -10.99 -29.43
N SER A 350 -6.86 -11.91 -29.03
CA SER A 350 -7.97 -12.32 -29.87
C SER A 350 -9.06 -11.26 -30.02
N VAL A 351 -9.69 -11.25 -31.16
CA VAL A 351 -10.90 -10.48 -31.48
C VAL A 351 -11.92 -11.40 -32.12
N PRO A 352 -13.21 -11.01 -32.25
CA PRO A 352 -14.23 -11.83 -32.93
C PRO A 352 -13.75 -12.28 -34.34
N ASP A 353 -13.95 -13.56 -34.65
CA ASP A 353 -13.48 -14.22 -35.89
C ASP A 353 -14.08 -13.63 -37.18
N THR A 354 -15.18 -12.90 -37.09
CA THR A 354 -15.81 -12.13 -38.18
C THR A 354 -14.95 -10.95 -38.65
N LEU A 355 -13.92 -10.57 -37.89
CA LEU A 355 -13.07 -9.40 -38.15
C LEU A 355 -11.74 -9.75 -38.82
N VAL A 356 -11.47 -11.01 -39.15
CA VAL A 356 -10.23 -11.42 -39.85
C VAL A 356 -10.04 -10.59 -41.11
N GLY A 357 -8.83 -10.02 -41.26
CA GLY A 357 -8.43 -9.16 -42.36
C GLY A 357 -8.85 -7.71 -42.27
N LYS A 358 -9.70 -7.35 -41.30
CA LYS A 358 -10.13 -5.96 -41.03
C LYS A 358 -9.17 -5.20 -40.15
N LEU A 359 -9.28 -3.87 -40.14
CA LEU A 359 -8.57 -2.98 -39.23
C LEU A 359 -9.44 -2.75 -37.98
N VAL A 360 -8.80 -2.80 -36.82
CA VAL A 360 -9.44 -2.51 -35.52
C VAL A 360 -8.62 -1.47 -34.77
N ASP A 361 -9.28 -0.54 -34.12
CA ASP A 361 -8.67 0.46 -33.28
C ASP A 361 -8.49 -0.08 -31.86
N VAL A 362 -7.34 0.19 -31.25
CA VAL A 362 -6.98 -0.30 -29.94
C VAL A 362 -6.63 0.88 -29.03
N LYS A 363 -7.45 1.09 -28.00
CA LYS A 363 -7.10 1.98 -26.87
C LYS A 363 -6.21 1.22 -25.91
N ILE A 364 -4.95 1.62 -25.83
CA ILE A 364 -3.91 1.00 -25.01
C ILE A 364 -3.83 1.75 -23.71
N TYR A 365 -4.21 1.10 -22.61
CA TYR A 365 -4.07 1.58 -21.23
C TYR A 365 -2.84 0.97 -20.56
N SER A 366 -2.56 1.36 -19.32
CA SER A 366 -1.45 0.79 -18.54
C SER A 366 -1.61 -0.72 -18.29
N GLU A 367 -2.82 -1.19 -17.95
CA GLU A 367 -3.06 -2.58 -17.56
C GLU A 367 -3.99 -3.34 -18.53
N LYS A 368 -4.62 -2.66 -19.46
CA LYS A 368 -5.61 -3.27 -20.37
C LYS A 368 -5.55 -2.70 -21.78
N LEU A 369 -6.09 -3.47 -22.73
CA LEU A 369 -6.38 -3.07 -24.10
C LEU A 369 -7.88 -3.08 -24.30
N VAL A 370 -8.42 -2.04 -24.90
CA VAL A 370 -9.84 -1.98 -25.33
C VAL A 370 -9.86 -1.88 -26.85
N MET A 371 -10.37 -2.91 -27.50
CA MET A 371 -10.43 -3.00 -28.96
C MET A 371 -11.77 -2.49 -29.45
N LEU A 372 -11.74 -1.71 -30.51
CA LEU A 372 -12.90 -1.07 -31.11
C LEU A 372 -12.96 -1.40 -32.60
N TYR A 373 -14.15 -1.68 -33.07
CA TYR A 373 -14.45 -1.74 -34.50
C TYR A 373 -15.65 -0.87 -34.80
N GLN A 374 -15.52 0.08 -35.72
CA GLN A 374 -16.57 1.07 -36.02
C GLN A 374 -17.08 1.79 -34.76
N ASN A 375 -16.16 2.20 -33.87
CA ASN A 375 -16.41 2.84 -32.57
C ASN A 375 -17.16 1.97 -31.53
N GLN A 376 -17.46 0.70 -31.83
CA GLN A 376 -18.07 -0.23 -30.90
C GLN A 376 -16.98 -1.07 -30.19
N LYS A 377 -17.13 -1.24 -28.88
CA LYS A 377 -16.22 -2.09 -28.10
C LYS A 377 -16.46 -3.57 -28.46
N ILE A 378 -15.43 -4.23 -28.99
CA ILE A 378 -15.48 -5.63 -29.45
C ILE A 378 -14.70 -6.60 -28.54
N ALA A 379 -13.69 -6.12 -27.84
CA ALA A 379 -12.91 -6.93 -26.90
C ALA A 379 -12.21 -6.07 -25.85
N VAL A 380 -11.95 -6.68 -24.69
CA VAL A 380 -11.07 -6.12 -23.64
C VAL A 380 -10.13 -7.23 -23.21
N HIS A 381 -8.83 -6.95 -23.16
CA HIS A 381 -7.81 -7.88 -22.69
C HIS A 381 -6.94 -7.23 -21.61
N GLU A 382 -6.41 -8.02 -20.68
CA GLU A 382 -5.28 -7.60 -19.86
C GLU A 382 -4.04 -7.41 -20.73
N ARG A 383 -3.27 -6.36 -20.47
CA ARG A 383 -2.05 -6.08 -21.24
C ARG A 383 -0.94 -7.03 -20.83
N ILE A 384 -0.39 -7.73 -21.84
CA ILE A 384 0.76 -8.61 -21.68
C ILE A 384 2.05 -7.78 -21.85
N TYR A 385 2.97 -7.91 -20.91
CA TYR A 385 4.24 -7.19 -20.90
C TYR A 385 5.46 -8.08 -21.17
N TYR A 386 5.27 -9.38 -21.33
CA TYR A 386 6.30 -10.32 -21.75
C TYR A 386 6.12 -10.68 -23.24
N PRO A 387 7.22 -10.94 -23.98
CA PRO A 387 7.13 -11.25 -25.41
C PRO A 387 6.47 -12.61 -25.65
N ALA A 388 5.90 -12.76 -26.84
CA ALA A 388 5.24 -13.99 -27.33
C ALA A 388 4.06 -14.49 -26.46
N GLY A 389 3.39 -13.57 -25.74
CA GLY A 389 2.20 -13.91 -24.97
C GLY A 389 0.96 -14.02 -25.86
N TRP A 390 0.01 -14.87 -25.44
CA TRP A 390 -1.28 -15.05 -26.11
C TRP A 390 -2.41 -14.82 -25.11
N SER A 391 -3.24 -13.81 -25.36
CA SER A 391 -4.50 -13.55 -24.66
C SER A 391 -5.66 -13.92 -25.57
N ILE A 392 -6.18 -15.12 -25.39
CA ILE A 392 -7.18 -15.73 -26.25
C ILE A 392 -8.46 -15.93 -25.44
N LYS A 393 -9.58 -15.52 -26.05
CA LYS A 393 -10.92 -15.73 -25.51
C LYS A 393 -11.69 -16.66 -26.42
N LEU A 394 -12.29 -17.73 -25.87
CA LEU A 394 -13.00 -18.74 -26.67
C LEU A 394 -14.21 -18.15 -27.37
N GLU A 395 -14.89 -17.20 -26.71
CA GLU A 395 -16.04 -16.48 -27.25
C GLU A 395 -15.78 -15.80 -28.60
N HIS A 396 -14.55 -15.44 -28.88
CA HIS A 396 -14.17 -14.80 -30.14
C HIS A 396 -14.16 -15.77 -31.35
N TYR A 397 -14.22 -17.07 -31.13
CA TYR A 397 -14.09 -18.11 -32.15
C TYR A 397 -15.38 -18.91 -32.35
N LEU A 398 -16.50 -18.55 -31.69
CA LEU A 398 -17.72 -19.36 -31.69
C LEU A 398 -18.26 -19.66 -33.10
N ASN A 399 -18.24 -18.69 -34.02
CA ASN A 399 -18.70 -18.92 -35.40
C ASN A 399 -17.82 -19.93 -36.13
N THR A 400 -16.53 -19.85 -35.97
CA THR A 400 -15.55 -20.79 -36.55
C THR A 400 -15.70 -22.18 -35.93
N LEU A 401 -15.87 -22.26 -34.61
CA LEU A 401 -16.04 -23.53 -33.88
C LEU A 401 -17.38 -24.21 -34.18
N LEU A 402 -18.47 -23.46 -34.46
CA LEU A 402 -19.72 -24.05 -34.94
C LEU A 402 -19.55 -24.75 -36.28
N ARG A 403 -18.70 -24.21 -37.18
CA ARG A 403 -18.37 -24.82 -38.48
C ARG A 403 -17.40 -25.97 -38.37
N LYS A 404 -16.50 -25.93 -37.37
CA LYS A 404 -15.41 -26.88 -37.15
C LYS A 404 -15.34 -27.33 -35.68
N PRO A 405 -16.38 -28.02 -35.17
CA PRO A 405 -16.51 -28.29 -33.74
C PRO A 405 -15.37 -29.16 -33.20
N GLY A 406 -14.81 -30.08 -34.00
CA GLY A 406 -13.65 -30.87 -33.58
C GLY A 406 -12.40 -30.06 -33.23
N ALA A 407 -12.29 -28.82 -33.68
CA ALA A 407 -11.16 -27.96 -33.35
C ALA A 407 -11.16 -27.50 -31.88
N VAL A 408 -12.26 -27.63 -31.13
CA VAL A 408 -12.34 -27.29 -29.70
C VAL A 408 -11.31 -28.08 -28.90
N HIS A 409 -11.15 -29.38 -29.16
CA HIS A 409 -10.29 -30.30 -28.39
C HIS A 409 -8.83 -29.84 -28.28
N SER A 410 -8.27 -29.31 -29.36
CA SER A 410 -6.88 -28.88 -29.45
C SER A 410 -6.72 -27.36 -29.41
N SER A 411 -7.80 -26.61 -29.14
CA SER A 411 -7.77 -25.15 -29.21
C SER A 411 -7.04 -24.54 -28.00
N LEU A 412 -6.13 -23.62 -28.27
CA LEU A 412 -5.50 -22.80 -27.24
C LEU A 412 -6.58 -22.00 -26.46
N ALA A 413 -7.72 -21.69 -27.10
CA ALA A 413 -8.81 -20.97 -26.50
C ALA A 413 -9.45 -21.76 -25.33
N LEU A 414 -9.72 -23.06 -25.51
CA LEU A 414 -10.21 -23.92 -24.43
C LEU A 414 -9.19 -24.06 -23.31
N GLN A 415 -7.90 -24.18 -23.61
CA GLN A 415 -6.83 -24.29 -22.61
C GLN A 415 -6.67 -23.02 -21.75
N LYS A 416 -7.15 -21.87 -22.22
CA LYS A 416 -7.13 -20.60 -21.48
C LYS A 416 -8.40 -20.33 -20.67
N MET A 417 -9.44 -21.15 -20.82
CA MET A 417 -10.65 -21.06 -19.98
C MET A 417 -10.37 -21.52 -18.54
N PRO A 418 -11.25 -21.14 -17.60
CA PRO A 418 -11.20 -21.67 -16.23
C PRO A 418 -11.16 -23.21 -16.21
N GLU A 419 -10.39 -23.79 -15.30
CA GLU A 419 -10.21 -25.26 -15.20
C GLU A 419 -11.56 -26.00 -15.08
N ALA A 420 -12.52 -25.42 -14.36
CA ALA A 420 -13.83 -26.01 -14.19
C ALA A 420 -14.60 -26.16 -15.53
N ILE A 421 -14.45 -25.19 -16.45
CA ILE A 421 -15.04 -25.26 -17.81
C ILE A 421 -14.30 -26.31 -18.65
N GLN A 422 -12.97 -26.37 -18.56
CA GLN A 422 -12.20 -27.41 -19.24
C GLN A 422 -12.60 -28.81 -18.76
N GLN A 423 -12.79 -28.99 -17.47
CA GLN A 423 -13.27 -30.26 -16.88
C GLN A 423 -14.70 -30.58 -17.33
N LEU A 424 -15.60 -29.59 -17.41
CA LEU A 424 -16.95 -29.78 -17.92
C LEU A 424 -16.91 -30.29 -19.37
N PHE A 425 -16.13 -29.64 -20.25
CA PHE A 425 -15.94 -30.09 -21.63
C PHE A 425 -15.44 -31.53 -21.68
N ASN A 426 -14.36 -31.85 -20.97
CA ASN A 426 -13.73 -33.16 -20.98
C ASN A 426 -14.63 -34.29 -20.43
N LYS A 427 -15.52 -34.00 -19.50
CA LYS A 427 -16.42 -35.00 -18.88
C LYS A 427 -17.73 -35.19 -19.64
N GLN A 428 -18.28 -34.16 -20.31
CA GLN A 428 -19.65 -34.18 -20.83
C GLN A 428 -19.72 -33.93 -22.35
N PHE A 429 -18.75 -33.25 -22.96
CA PHE A 429 -18.87 -32.73 -24.31
C PHE A 429 -17.78 -33.17 -25.30
N VAL A 430 -16.86 -34.04 -24.88
CA VAL A 430 -15.78 -34.55 -25.77
C VAL A 430 -16.37 -35.13 -27.06
N ASP A 431 -17.40 -35.95 -26.96
CA ASP A 431 -18.04 -36.58 -28.11
C ASP A 431 -19.08 -35.66 -28.81
N LYS A 432 -19.42 -34.53 -28.18
CA LYS A 432 -20.43 -33.57 -28.66
C LYS A 432 -19.91 -32.14 -28.58
N PRO A 433 -18.77 -31.83 -29.20
CA PRO A 433 -18.15 -30.50 -29.06
C PRO A 433 -19.01 -29.36 -29.61
N LYS A 434 -19.92 -29.66 -30.58
CA LYS A 434 -20.87 -28.67 -31.10
C LYS A 434 -21.87 -28.22 -30.05
N ASP A 435 -22.36 -29.13 -29.19
CA ASP A 435 -23.30 -28.82 -28.13
C ASP A 435 -22.67 -27.91 -27.07
N PHE A 436 -21.38 -28.11 -26.79
CA PHE A 436 -20.60 -27.23 -25.94
C PHE A 436 -20.48 -25.82 -26.51
N VAL A 437 -20.17 -25.69 -27.79
CA VAL A 437 -20.09 -24.37 -28.46
C VAL A 437 -21.45 -23.66 -28.42
N LEU A 438 -22.54 -24.38 -28.66
CA LEU A 438 -23.91 -23.83 -28.57
C LEU A 438 -24.31 -23.44 -27.14
N LEU A 439 -23.78 -24.15 -26.12
CA LEU A 439 -23.98 -23.78 -24.72
C LEU A 439 -23.25 -22.45 -24.40
N LEU A 440 -21.99 -22.29 -24.82
CA LEU A 440 -21.25 -21.07 -24.62
C LEU A 440 -21.85 -19.88 -25.36
N GLN A 441 -22.31 -20.11 -26.62
CA GLN A 441 -22.98 -19.06 -27.39
C GLN A 441 -24.26 -18.59 -26.68
N TYR A 442 -25.07 -19.53 -26.22
CA TYR A 442 -26.28 -19.21 -25.45
C TYR A 442 -25.98 -18.43 -24.17
N ALA A 443 -24.96 -18.86 -23.41
CA ALA A 443 -24.56 -18.18 -22.19
C ALA A 443 -24.14 -16.72 -22.48
N MET A 444 -23.37 -16.49 -23.53
CA MET A 444 -22.94 -15.15 -23.95
C MET A 444 -24.15 -14.28 -24.37
N GLU A 445 -25.08 -14.81 -25.18
CA GLU A 445 -26.26 -14.08 -25.66
C GLU A 445 -27.21 -13.70 -24.51
N GLN A 446 -27.31 -14.53 -23.47
CA GLN A 446 -28.15 -14.29 -22.31
C GLN A 446 -27.43 -13.55 -21.16
N GLY A 447 -26.12 -13.23 -21.31
CA GLY A 447 -25.31 -12.53 -20.31
C GLY A 447 -24.91 -13.37 -19.09
N PHE A 448 -24.91 -14.69 -19.23
CA PHE A 448 -24.38 -15.60 -18.22
C PHE A 448 -22.86 -15.66 -18.25
N THR A 449 -22.25 -15.89 -17.07
CA THR A 449 -20.79 -16.03 -16.88
C THR A 449 -20.37 -17.50 -16.90
N ASP A 450 -19.05 -17.75 -17.02
CA ASP A 450 -18.48 -19.09 -16.86
C ASP A 450 -18.84 -19.71 -15.50
N LEU A 451 -18.95 -18.89 -14.46
CA LEU A 451 -19.35 -19.33 -13.12
C LEU A 451 -20.79 -19.85 -13.09
N ASP A 452 -21.70 -19.19 -13.80
CA ASP A 452 -23.11 -19.61 -13.89
C ASP A 452 -23.23 -20.98 -14.57
N ILE A 453 -22.44 -21.21 -15.63
CA ILE A 453 -22.37 -22.51 -16.31
C ILE A 453 -21.89 -23.61 -15.35
N VAL A 454 -20.82 -23.34 -14.62
CA VAL A 454 -20.24 -24.29 -13.66
C VAL A 454 -21.18 -24.56 -12.51
N THR A 455 -21.83 -23.54 -11.97
CA THR A 455 -22.80 -23.66 -10.87
C THR A 455 -24.01 -24.51 -11.30
N ALA A 456 -24.58 -24.22 -12.48
CA ALA A 456 -25.68 -24.99 -13.03
C ALA A 456 -25.31 -26.47 -13.25
N TYR A 457 -24.11 -26.72 -13.76
CA TYR A 457 -23.58 -28.08 -13.91
C TYR A 457 -23.42 -28.80 -12.58
N GLN A 458 -22.85 -28.14 -11.56
CA GLN A 458 -22.67 -28.72 -10.22
C GLN A 458 -24.01 -29.06 -9.55
N ASP A 459 -25.01 -28.20 -9.71
CA ASP A 459 -26.36 -28.42 -9.19
C ASP A 459 -27.04 -29.63 -9.83
N LEU A 460 -26.93 -29.79 -11.16
CA LEU A 460 -27.40 -30.98 -11.85
C LEU A 460 -26.71 -32.24 -11.40
N LYS A 461 -25.40 -32.19 -11.15
CA LYS A 461 -24.64 -33.33 -10.59
C LYS A 461 -25.09 -33.68 -9.18
N PHE A 462 -25.31 -32.68 -8.32
CA PHE A 462 -25.81 -32.86 -6.96
C PHE A 462 -27.21 -33.53 -6.95
N ARG A 463 -28.06 -33.23 -7.94
CA ARG A 463 -29.36 -33.88 -8.16
C ARG A 463 -29.25 -35.32 -8.73
N GLY A 464 -28.06 -35.87 -8.88
CA GLY A 464 -27.82 -37.25 -9.31
C GLY A 464 -27.78 -37.47 -10.82
N ILE A 465 -27.78 -36.39 -11.65
CA ILE A 465 -27.75 -36.49 -13.11
C ILE A 465 -26.29 -36.72 -13.55
N ASN A 466 -25.97 -37.95 -14.00
CA ASN A 466 -24.62 -38.36 -14.37
C ASN A 466 -24.21 -37.90 -15.78
N GLN A 467 -25.11 -37.92 -16.75
CA GLN A 467 -24.91 -37.36 -18.09
C GLN A 467 -25.70 -36.07 -18.22
N VAL A 468 -25.02 -34.95 -18.34
CA VAL A 468 -25.63 -33.63 -18.40
C VAL A 468 -25.58 -33.11 -19.84
N SER A 469 -26.74 -32.77 -20.42
CA SER A 469 -26.82 -32.16 -21.74
C SER A 469 -26.70 -30.62 -21.68
N ALA A 470 -26.36 -30.01 -22.81
CA ALA A 470 -26.30 -28.55 -22.92
C ALA A 470 -27.63 -27.90 -22.56
N ASP A 471 -28.75 -28.48 -22.97
CA ASP A 471 -30.08 -27.91 -22.73
C ASP A 471 -30.49 -27.98 -21.26
N GLN A 472 -30.08 -29.05 -20.53
CA GLN A 472 -30.28 -29.11 -19.09
C GLN A 472 -29.48 -28.02 -18.35
N ILE A 473 -28.24 -27.73 -18.77
CA ILE A 473 -27.45 -26.63 -18.19
C ILE A 473 -28.11 -25.29 -18.48
N LYS A 474 -28.59 -25.05 -19.75
CA LYS A 474 -29.28 -23.82 -20.11
C LYS A 474 -30.55 -23.60 -19.27
N THR A 475 -31.37 -24.65 -19.10
CA THR A 475 -32.57 -24.59 -18.26
C THR A 475 -32.22 -24.28 -16.80
N MET A 476 -31.20 -24.92 -16.27
CA MET A 476 -30.74 -24.67 -14.89
C MET A 476 -30.20 -23.25 -14.71
N MET A 477 -29.39 -22.72 -15.64
CA MET A 477 -28.93 -21.33 -15.60
C MET A 477 -30.11 -20.33 -15.58
N GLN A 478 -31.18 -20.60 -16.35
CA GLN A 478 -32.41 -19.77 -16.31
C GLN A 478 -33.10 -19.83 -14.96
N ALA A 479 -33.08 -20.98 -14.29
CA ALA A 479 -33.74 -21.18 -12.99
C ALA A 479 -32.92 -20.54 -11.82
N LEU A 480 -31.62 -20.26 -12.03
CA LEU A 480 -30.75 -19.62 -11.06
C LEU A 480 -30.70 -18.09 -11.16
N LYS A 481 -31.30 -17.52 -12.23
CA LYS A 481 -31.42 -16.08 -12.47
C LYS A 481 -32.67 -15.53 -11.81
#